data_5a234e173513d1b8c6bf2d9c0bfab185
#
_entry.id   5a234e173513d1b8c6bf2d9c0bfab185
#
_cell.length_a   1.000
_cell.length_b   1.000
_cell.length_c   1.000
_cell.angle_alpha   90.00
_cell.angle_beta   90.00
_cell.angle_gamma   90.00
#
_symmetry.space_group_name_H-M   'P 1'
#
loop_
_entity.id
_entity.type
_entity.pdbx_description
1 polymer ?
#
loop_
_entity_poly.entity_id
_entity_poly.type
_entity_poly.pdbx_seq_one_letter_code
_entity_poly.pdbx_strand_id
1 'polypeptide(L)'
;MCEVLKISQPTYYRIIKQASKDNYDVSLIFNVFNESLQTYGYRRIKQALLETYGLVMNSKKIRRLMKEYRIVPVYSKRKKQTAQKKVLEENVKSNLLKRNFTVDKPDIAWVTDITYLTFKGKRLFLSTIMDLYDRKIVSYKIHYLNDIPLVVSTLITARLERYNAQGTIIHSDQGFQYTSPEYQMWCRKFGFQISMSRKGTPLDNAVIESFHSRLKNEVMYNNDFKNINELKQAVLDWIWLYNHGRIKGKRKTIEYINFKEKYGKNKVGK
;
A
#
# COMPACT_ATOMS: atom_id res chain seq x y z
N MET A 1 -34.48 43.39 14.82
CA MET A 1 -33.81 42.15 14.38
C MET A 1 -34.74 40.95 14.40
N CYS A 2 -35.51 40.69 15.45
CA CYS A 2 -36.48 39.58 15.52
C CYS A 2 -37.58 39.66 14.46
N GLU A 3 -38.09 40.87 14.15
CA GLU A 3 -39.07 41.09 13.11
C GLU A 3 -38.53 40.79 11.69
N VAL A 4 -37.26 41.21 11.44
CA VAL A 4 -36.57 40.95 10.15
C VAL A 4 -36.34 39.47 9.94
N LEU A 5 -36.02 38.75 11.00
CA LEU A 5 -35.78 37.28 10.95
C LEU A 5 -37.07 36.45 11.09
N LYS A 6 -38.21 37.12 11.33
CA LYS A 6 -39.54 36.48 11.56
C LYS A 6 -39.48 35.38 12.66
N ILE A 7 -38.77 35.68 13.76
CA ILE A 7 -38.65 34.78 14.91
C ILE A 7 -38.99 35.51 16.19
N SER A 8 -39.52 34.77 17.19
CA SER A 8 -39.85 35.35 18.51
C SER A 8 -38.58 35.72 19.31
N GLN A 9 -38.65 36.73 20.20
CA GLN A 9 -37.57 37.11 21.09
C GLN A 9 -36.99 35.92 21.89
N PRO A 10 -37.79 35.04 22.50
CA PRO A 10 -37.28 33.88 23.21
C PRO A 10 -36.49 32.93 22.28
N THR A 11 -36.94 32.76 21.04
CA THR A 11 -36.23 31.96 20.04
C THR A 11 -34.88 32.58 19.68
N TYR A 12 -34.80 33.88 19.48
CA TYR A 12 -33.58 34.60 19.18
C TYR A 12 -32.54 34.44 20.30
N TYR A 13 -32.89 34.69 21.56
CA TYR A 13 -31.99 34.51 22.68
C TYR A 13 -31.55 33.08 22.91
N ARG A 14 -32.45 32.12 22.65
CA ARG A 14 -32.09 30.68 22.68
C ARG A 14 -31.05 30.31 21.62
N ILE A 15 -31.16 30.87 20.42
CA ILE A 15 -30.18 30.62 19.32
C ILE A 15 -28.82 31.22 19.72
N ILE A 16 -28.77 32.45 20.21
CA ILE A 16 -27.51 33.10 20.62
C ILE A 16 -26.84 32.30 21.76
N LYS A 17 -27.61 31.94 22.79
CA LYS A 17 -27.10 31.12 23.91
C LYS A 17 -26.58 29.76 23.45
N GLN A 18 -27.27 29.14 22.51
CA GLN A 18 -26.83 27.87 21.94
C GLN A 18 -25.55 28.05 21.11
N ALA A 19 -25.44 29.09 20.30
CA ALA A 19 -24.27 29.38 19.49
C ALA A 19 -23.03 29.66 20.37
N SER A 20 -23.16 30.42 21.45
CA SER A 20 -22.04 30.67 22.39
C SER A 20 -21.58 29.39 23.09
N LYS A 21 -22.52 28.52 23.49
CA LYS A 21 -22.21 27.23 24.09
C LYS A 21 -21.56 26.27 23.05
N ASP A 22 -22.03 26.27 21.82
CA ASP A 22 -21.47 25.44 20.77
C ASP A 22 -20.04 25.90 20.41
N ASN A 23 -19.75 27.22 20.41
CA ASN A 23 -18.41 27.76 20.21
C ASN A 23 -17.42 27.30 21.30
N TYR A 24 -17.84 27.30 22.56
CA TYR A 24 -17.04 26.77 23.65
C TYR A 24 -16.79 25.28 23.52
N ASP A 25 -17.83 24.51 23.25
CA ASP A 25 -17.72 23.05 23.06
C ASP A 25 -16.82 22.70 21.88
N VAL A 26 -16.87 23.47 20.77
CA VAL A 26 -16.01 23.31 19.62
C VAL A 26 -14.54 23.58 19.95
N SER A 27 -14.24 24.63 20.76
CA SER A 27 -12.85 24.91 21.17
C SER A 27 -12.23 23.72 21.93
N LEU A 28 -13.01 23.12 22.84
CA LEU A 28 -12.57 21.91 23.56
C LEU A 28 -12.36 20.70 22.64
N ILE A 29 -13.28 20.50 21.68
CA ILE A 29 -13.13 19.45 20.67
C ILE A 29 -11.87 19.67 19.82
N PHE A 30 -11.57 20.92 19.42
CA PHE A 30 -10.37 21.27 18.67
C PHE A 30 -9.09 21.02 19.47
N ASN A 31 -9.06 21.37 20.75
CA ASN A 31 -7.90 21.11 21.61
C ASN A 31 -7.59 19.62 21.66
N VAL A 32 -8.57 18.80 22.05
CA VAL A 32 -8.43 17.33 22.08
C VAL A 32 -8.03 16.77 20.72
N PHE A 33 -8.60 17.30 19.63
CA PHE A 33 -8.31 16.85 18.28
C PHE A 33 -6.86 17.15 17.87
N ASN A 34 -6.35 18.34 18.19
CA ASN A 34 -4.98 18.74 17.89
C ASN A 34 -3.97 17.99 18.77
N GLU A 35 -4.22 17.85 20.07
CA GLU A 35 -3.40 17.06 20.99
C GLU A 35 -3.27 15.60 20.53
N SER A 36 -4.31 15.05 19.92
CA SER A 36 -4.30 13.70 19.32
C SER A 36 -3.62 13.63 17.96
N LEU A 37 -2.90 14.65 17.51
CA LEU A 37 -2.33 14.75 16.16
C LEU A 37 -3.38 14.54 15.06
N GLN A 38 -4.60 15.03 15.29
CA GLN A 38 -5.73 14.93 14.38
C GLN A 38 -6.18 13.50 14.06
N THR A 39 -5.91 12.56 14.95
CA THR A 39 -6.24 11.14 14.75
C THR A 39 -7.56 10.72 15.40
N TYR A 40 -8.08 11.48 16.37
CA TYR A 40 -9.27 11.09 17.13
C TYR A 40 -10.57 11.32 16.36
N GLY A 41 -11.37 10.28 16.23
CA GLY A 41 -12.78 10.37 15.82
C GLY A 41 -13.69 10.65 17.02
N TYR A 42 -14.96 10.93 16.76
CA TYR A 42 -15.92 11.36 17.78
C TYR A 42 -15.98 10.49 19.05
N ARG A 43 -15.75 9.15 18.94
CA ARG A 43 -15.77 8.24 20.11
C ARG A 43 -14.59 8.51 21.03
N ARG A 44 -13.39 8.68 20.49
CA ARG A 44 -12.20 8.99 21.27
C ARG A 44 -12.21 10.43 21.79
N ILE A 45 -12.73 11.38 21.00
CA ILE A 45 -12.94 12.77 21.45
C ILE A 45 -13.91 12.80 22.65
N LYS A 46 -15.02 12.04 22.60
CA LYS A 46 -15.95 11.93 23.73
C LYS A 46 -15.25 11.44 25.00
N GLN A 47 -14.44 10.40 24.87
CA GLN A 47 -13.68 9.83 25.99
C GLN A 47 -12.65 10.82 26.54
N ALA A 48 -11.87 11.45 25.66
CA ALA A 48 -10.88 12.43 26.05
C ALA A 48 -11.49 13.69 26.70
N LEU A 49 -12.65 14.17 26.23
CA LEU A 49 -13.38 15.28 26.89
C LEU A 49 -13.79 14.93 28.31
N LEU A 50 -14.20 13.69 28.56
CA LEU A 50 -14.50 13.21 29.90
C LEU A 50 -13.24 13.12 30.75
N GLU A 51 -12.17 12.55 30.26
CA GLU A 51 -10.92 12.33 31.01
C GLU A 51 -10.16 13.62 31.29
N THR A 52 -10.08 14.54 30.32
CA THR A 52 -9.29 15.78 30.43
C THR A 52 -10.07 16.90 31.09
N TYR A 53 -11.37 17.03 30.79
CA TYR A 53 -12.19 18.18 31.20
C TYR A 53 -13.37 17.79 32.11
N GLY A 54 -13.54 16.50 32.45
CA GLY A 54 -14.71 16.02 33.19
C GLY A 54 -16.06 16.24 32.47
N LEU A 55 -16.00 16.49 31.13
CA LEU A 55 -17.16 16.91 30.36
C LEU A 55 -17.84 15.75 29.67
N VAL A 56 -19.09 15.43 30.05
CA VAL A 56 -19.91 14.43 29.38
C VAL A 56 -20.67 15.07 28.21
N MET A 57 -20.20 14.87 26.97
CA MET A 57 -20.84 15.40 25.77
C MET A 57 -21.53 14.29 24.98
N ASN A 58 -22.76 14.58 24.49
CA ASN A 58 -23.50 13.63 23.67
C ASN A 58 -22.80 13.38 22.32
N SER A 59 -22.68 12.11 21.96
CA SER A 59 -22.04 11.69 20.68
C SER A 59 -22.69 12.32 19.44
N LYS A 60 -24.01 12.54 19.44
CA LYS A 60 -24.71 13.23 18.34
C LYS A 60 -24.25 14.68 18.23
N LYS A 61 -24.06 15.38 19.36
CA LYS A 61 -23.55 16.75 19.40
C LYS A 61 -22.11 16.83 18.89
N ILE A 62 -21.21 15.98 19.37
CA ILE A 62 -19.82 15.92 18.90
C ILE A 62 -19.77 15.71 17.37
N ARG A 63 -20.53 14.75 16.85
CA ARG A 63 -20.58 14.47 15.41
C ARG A 63 -21.12 15.65 14.60
N ARG A 64 -22.13 16.36 15.10
CA ARG A 64 -22.68 17.56 14.46
C ARG A 64 -21.61 18.65 14.39
N LEU A 65 -20.98 18.99 15.53
CA LEU A 65 -19.96 20.02 15.61
C LEU A 65 -18.72 19.66 14.75
N MET A 66 -18.25 18.42 14.81
CA MET A 66 -17.15 17.97 13.95
C MET A 66 -17.46 18.13 12.46
N LYS A 67 -18.71 17.83 12.04
CA LYS A 67 -19.14 18.02 10.66
C LYS A 67 -19.23 19.48 10.26
N GLU A 68 -19.85 20.31 11.08
CA GLU A 68 -20.07 21.74 10.87
C GLU A 68 -18.75 22.50 10.74
N TYR A 69 -17.80 22.21 11.63
CA TYR A 69 -16.48 22.85 11.65
C TYR A 69 -15.41 22.07 10.86
N ARG A 70 -15.82 21.11 10.04
CA ARG A 70 -14.93 20.30 9.17
C ARG A 70 -13.78 19.63 9.88
N ILE A 71 -13.98 19.21 11.14
CA ILE A 71 -13.01 18.45 11.91
C ILE A 71 -13.01 16.99 11.43
N VAL A 72 -12.04 16.64 10.60
CA VAL A 72 -11.98 15.33 9.94
C VAL A 72 -10.67 14.63 10.29
N PRO A 73 -10.72 13.49 11.01
CA PRO A 73 -9.51 12.74 11.34
C PRO A 73 -8.70 12.34 10.10
N VAL A 74 -7.38 12.37 10.23
CA VAL A 74 -6.44 12.12 9.11
C VAL A 74 -6.72 10.77 8.43
N TYR A 75 -7.08 9.72 9.20
CA TYR A 75 -7.42 8.41 8.65
C TYR A 75 -8.79 8.33 7.97
N SER A 76 -9.68 9.29 8.23
CA SER A 76 -11.03 9.30 7.67
C SER A 76 -11.09 9.94 6.28
N LYS A 77 -9.99 10.51 5.79
CA LYS A 77 -9.87 11.00 4.40
C LYS A 77 -10.00 9.90 3.34
N ARG A 78 -10.19 8.64 3.74
CA ARG A 78 -10.38 7.47 2.87
C ARG A 78 -11.77 7.32 2.24
N LYS A 79 -12.53 8.39 1.96
CA LYS A 79 -13.86 8.26 1.36
C LYS A 79 -14.02 9.01 0.04
N LYS A 80 -13.44 8.42 -1.01
CA LYS A 80 -14.04 8.39 -2.36
C LYS A 80 -14.03 6.94 -2.89
N GLN A 81 -14.43 5.97 -2.05
CA GLN A 81 -14.32 4.55 -2.42
C GLN A 81 -15.44 4.01 -3.31
N THR A 82 -16.63 4.61 -3.36
CA THR A 82 -17.76 3.99 -4.07
C THR A 82 -17.63 4.12 -5.59
N ALA A 83 -17.30 5.31 -6.09
CA ALA A 83 -17.08 5.50 -7.52
C ALA A 83 -15.77 4.83 -7.99
N GLN A 84 -14.68 4.97 -7.21
CA GLN A 84 -13.42 4.28 -7.48
C GLN A 84 -13.55 2.76 -7.45
N LYS A 85 -14.32 2.19 -6.52
CA LYS A 85 -14.52 0.74 -6.43
C LYS A 85 -15.24 0.20 -7.66
N LYS A 86 -16.28 0.90 -8.16
CA LYS A 86 -17.00 0.51 -9.38
C LYS A 86 -16.09 0.57 -10.61
N VAL A 87 -15.32 1.65 -10.78
CA VAL A 87 -14.34 1.79 -11.88
C VAL A 87 -13.26 0.71 -11.80
N LEU A 88 -12.81 0.34 -10.59
CA LEU A 88 -11.83 -0.72 -10.40
C LEU A 88 -12.38 -2.11 -10.78
N GLU A 89 -13.65 -2.38 -10.46
CA GLU A 89 -14.32 -3.64 -10.82
C GLU A 89 -14.53 -3.76 -12.34
N GLU A 90 -14.84 -2.67 -13.04
CA GLU A 90 -14.96 -2.62 -14.50
C GLU A 90 -13.61 -2.84 -15.23
N ASN A 91 -12.49 -2.53 -14.58
CA ASN A 91 -11.14 -2.71 -15.12
C ASN A 91 -10.50 -4.06 -14.83
N VAL A 92 -11.19 -4.96 -14.13
CA VAL A 92 -10.70 -6.32 -13.90
C VAL A 92 -10.65 -7.10 -15.22
N LYS A 93 -9.53 -7.77 -15.48
CA LYS A 93 -9.31 -8.57 -16.67
C LYS A 93 -9.40 -10.07 -16.37
N SER A 94 -9.69 -10.86 -17.40
CA SER A 94 -9.78 -12.31 -17.28
C SER A 94 -8.43 -12.94 -16.91
N ASN A 95 -8.48 -14.09 -16.22
CA ASN A 95 -7.28 -14.87 -15.93
C ASN A 95 -6.88 -15.69 -17.16
N LEU A 96 -5.89 -15.21 -17.93
CA LEU A 96 -5.37 -15.88 -19.13
C LEU A 96 -4.44 -17.04 -18.77
N LEU A 97 -3.69 -16.94 -17.66
CA LEU A 97 -2.73 -17.97 -17.24
C LEU A 97 -3.40 -19.24 -16.73
N LYS A 98 -4.59 -19.13 -16.09
CA LYS A 98 -5.34 -20.27 -15.54
C LYS A 98 -4.47 -21.24 -14.72
N ARG A 99 -3.47 -20.73 -13.98
CA ARG A 99 -2.44 -21.46 -13.22
C ARG A 99 -1.45 -22.24 -14.07
N ASN A 100 -1.42 -22.05 -15.38
CA ASN A 100 -0.34 -22.56 -16.20
C ASN A 100 0.87 -21.62 -16.10
N PHE A 101 1.79 -21.95 -15.20
CA PHE A 101 2.99 -21.16 -14.95
C PHE A 101 4.22 -21.70 -15.70
N THR A 102 4.02 -22.63 -16.62
CA THR A 102 5.10 -23.18 -17.46
C THR A 102 4.95 -22.61 -18.87
N VAL A 103 6.02 -21.99 -19.36
CA VAL A 103 6.10 -21.41 -20.69
C VAL A 103 7.37 -21.87 -21.38
N ASP A 104 7.35 -21.98 -22.70
CA ASP A 104 8.41 -22.62 -23.49
C ASP A 104 9.52 -21.64 -23.90
N LYS A 105 9.27 -20.34 -23.83
CA LYS A 105 10.20 -19.29 -24.28
C LYS A 105 10.16 -18.11 -23.31
N PRO A 106 11.27 -17.32 -23.24
CA PRO A 106 11.24 -16.04 -22.55
C PRO A 106 10.16 -15.10 -23.11
N ASP A 107 9.70 -14.20 -22.26
CA ASP A 107 8.80 -13.11 -22.62
C ASP A 107 7.42 -13.55 -23.16
N ILE A 108 6.99 -14.79 -22.91
CA ILE A 108 5.62 -15.24 -23.17
C ILE A 108 4.68 -14.80 -22.06
N ALA A 109 5.08 -14.97 -20.81
CA ALA A 109 4.28 -14.56 -19.66
C ALA A 109 5.16 -14.09 -18.51
N TRP A 110 4.81 -12.94 -17.99
CA TRP A 110 5.37 -12.34 -16.79
C TRP A 110 4.35 -12.31 -15.67
N VAL A 111 4.80 -12.45 -14.44
CA VAL A 111 3.99 -12.25 -13.23
C VAL A 111 4.49 -11.03 -12.48
N THR A 112 3.59 -10.26 -11.91
CA THR A 112 3.92 -9.05 -11.14
C THR A 112 3.14 -9.00 -9.84
N ASP A 113 3.80 -8.47 -8.80
CA ASP A 113 3.19 -8.28 -7.49
C ASP A 113 3.98 -7.25 -6.67
N ILE A 114 3.35 -6.74 -5.62
CA ILE A 114 3.95 -5.82 -4.67
C ILE A 114 4.05 -6.50 -3.31
N THR A 115 5.24 -6.49 -2.74
CA THR A 115 5.42 -6.88 -1.35
C THR A 115 5.89 -5.70 -0.50
N TYR A 116 5.68 -5.76 0.82
CA TYR A 116 6.21 -4.77 1.74
C TYR A 116 7.35 -5.34 2.58
N LEU A 117 8.31 -4.48 2.85
CA LEU A 117 9.47 -4.71 3.70
C LEU A 117 9.36 -3.78 4.90
N THR A 118 9.47 -4.30 6.11
CA THR A 118 9.32 -3.52 7.34
C THR A 118 10.68 -3.32 8.01
N PHE A 119 11.00 -2.08 8.35
CA PHE A 119 12.21 -1.74 9.09
C PHE A 119 11.88 -0.74 10.20
N LYS A 120 12.07 -1.10 11.47
CA LYS A 120 11.82 -0.25 12.65
C LYS A 120 10.48 0.51 12.54
N GLY A 121 9.40 -0.21 12.22
CA GLY A 121 8.06 0.36 12.07
C GLY A 121 7.77 1.09 10.76
N LYS A 122 8.77 1.38 9.93
CA LYS A 122 8.61 1.96 8.59
C LYS A 122 8.41 0.88 7.55
N ARG A 123 7.61 1.16 6.51
CA ARG A 123 7.36 0.25 5.38
C ARG A 123 8.01 0.77 4.12
N LEU A 124 8.66 -0.13 3.41
CA LEU A 124 9.05 0.01 2.01
C LEU A 124 8.21 -0.95 1.18
N PHE A 125 7.91 -0.56 -0.03
CA PHE A 125 7.18 -1.40 -0.99
C PHE A 125 8.12 -1.77 -2.12
N LEU A 126 8.17 -3.05 -2.43
CA LEU A 126 8.94 -3.61 -3.53
C LEU A 126 7.95 -4.13 -4.57
N SER A 127 7.92 -3.50 -5.73
CA SER A 127 7.23 -4.01 -6.92
C SER A 127 8.21 -4.82 -7.76
N THR A 128 7.80 -5.98 -8.25
CA THR A 128 8.63 -6.90 -9.05
C THR A 128 7.87 -7.43 -10.25
N ILE A 129 8.59 -7.63 -11.34
CA ILE A 129 8.13 -8.36 -12.53
C ILE A 129 9.07 -9.53 -12.75
N MET A 130 8.53 -10.73 -12.87
CA MET A 130 9.25 -11.98 -13.06
C MET A 130 8.83 -12.66 -14.37
N ASP A 131 9.79 -13.13 -15.15
CA ASP A 131 9.53 -13.99 -16.30
C ASP A 131 9.23 -15.41 -15.82
N LEU A 132 8.16 -16.00 -16.34
CA LEU A 132 7.77 -17.38 -16.00
C LEU A 132 8.67 -18.44 -16.63
N TYR A 133 9.41 -18.11 -17.67
CA TYR A 133 10.31 -19.06 -18.35
C TYR A 133 11.49 -19.47 -17.47
N ASP A 134 12.31 -18.51 -17.08
CA ASP A 134 13.53 -18.77 -16.30
C ASP A 134 13.41 -18.37 -14.83
N ARG A 135 12.25 -17.81 -14.43
CA ARG A 135 11.98 -17.32 -13.09
C ARG A 135 12.86 -16.15 -12.66
N LYS A 136 13.51 -15.46 -13.58
CA LYS A 136 14.29 -14.27 -13.28
C LYS A 136 13.43 -13.05 -13.08
N ILE A 137 13.89 -12.16 -12.21
CA ILE A 137 13.29 -10.84 -12.06
C ILE A 137 13.74 -9.97 -13.22
N VAL A 138 12.79 -9.61 -14.07
CA VAL A 138 13.00 -8.74 -15.23
C VAL A 138 13.19 -7.30 -14.78
N SER A 139 12.35 -6.85 -13.82
CA SER A 139 12.40 -5.50 -13.30
C SER A 139 11.89 -5.46 -11.87
N TYR A 140 12.37 -4.47 -11.12
CA TYR A 140 11.90 -4.18 -9.76
C TYR A 140 12.09 -2.71 -9.41
N LYS A 141 11.27 -2.20 -8.47
CA LYS A 141 11.41 -0.87 -7.87
C LYS A 141 11.09 -0.94 -6.38
N ILE A 142 11.82 -0.15 -5.59
CA ILE A 142 11.58 0.02 -4.15
C ILE A 142 11.16 1.46 -3.90
N HIS A 143 10.01 1.64 -3.24
CA HIS A 143 9.49 2.96 -2.90
C HIS A 143 8.87 2.99 -1.50
N TYR A 144 8.67 4.20 -0.96
CA TYR A 144 7.99 4.40 0.33
C TYR A 144 6.47 4.40 0.24
N LEU A 145 5.93 4.54 -0.97
CA LEU A 145 4.50 4.57 -1.24
C LEU A 145 4.08 3.33 -2.02
N ASN A 146 2.91 2.80 -1.69
CA ASN A 146 2.26 1.73 -2.44
C ASN A 146 1.24 2.34 -3.39
N ASP A 147 1.73 2.89 -4.49
CA ASP A 147 0.96 3.70 -5.41
C ASP A 147 1.06 3.21 -6.87
N ILE A 148 0.34 3.88 -7.76
CA ILE A 148 0.34 3.56 -9.20
C ILE A 148 1.72 3.86 -9.83
N PRO A 149 2.39 4.99 -9.53
CA PRO A 149 3.73 5.27 -10.05
C PRO A 149 4.75 4.17 -9.77
N LEU A 150 4.66 3.47 -8.64
CA LEU A 150 5.55 2.35 -8.32
C LEU A 150 5.44 1.22 -9.36
N VAL A 151 4.22 0.75 -9.68
CA VAL A 151 4.02 -0.35 -10.63
C VAL A 151 4.25 0.10 -12.07
N VAL A 152 3.90 1.34 -12.42
CA VAL A 152 4.13 1.90 -13.75
C VAL A 152 5.62 2.05 -14.02
N SER A 153 6.40 2.58 -13.07
CA SER A 153 7.86 2.69 -13.23
C SER A 153 8.53 1.32 -13.33
N THR A 154 8.04 0.31 -12.59
CA THR A 154 8.51 -1.08 -12.71
C THR A 154 8.21 -1.63 -14.11
N LEU A 155 7.01 -1.40 -14.63
CA LEU A 155 6.59 -1.84 -15.97
C LEU A 155 7.42 -1.18 -17.08
N ILE A 156 7.64 0.13 -16.99
CA ILE A 156 8.47 0.88 -17.95
C ILE A 156 9.89 0.34 -17.96
N THR A 157 10.50 0.12 -16.79
CA THR A 157 11.84 -0.46 -16.68
C THR A 157 11.87 -1.87 -17.30
N ALA A 158 10.87 -2.73 -17.04
CA ALA A 158 10.81 -4.06 -17.66
C ALA A 158 10.76 -3.98 -19.20
N ARG A 159 10.00 -3.03 -19.75
CA ARG A 159 9.91 -2.81 -21.20
C ARG A 159 11.23 -2.34 -21.81
N LEU A 160 12.01 -1.55 -21.09
CA LEU A 160 13.34 -1.11 -21.54
C LEU A 160 14.35 -2.26 -21.50
N GLU A 161 14.33 -3.09 -20.47
CA GLU A 161 15.19 -4.28 -20.35
C GLU A 161 14.85 -5.38 -21.38
N ARG A 162 13.58 -5.47 -21.79
CA ARG A 162 13.05 -6.47 -22.72
C ARG A 162 12.26 -5.79 -23.85
N TYR A 163 12.96 -5.05 -24.73
CA TYR A 163 12.35 -4.22 -25.76
C TYR A 163 11.52 -5.02 -26.80
N ASN A 164 11.78 -6.30 -26.98
CA ASN A 164 11.05 -7.17 -27.91
C ASN A 164 9.84 -7.90 -27.28
N ALA A 165 9.51 -7.64 -26.01
CA ALA A 165 8.45 -8.33 -25.28
C ALA A 165 7.04 -7.87 -25.67
N GLN A 166 6.72 -7.73 -26.95
CA GLN A 166 5.36 -7.48 -27.43
C GLN A 166 4.53 -8.77 -27.39
N GLY A 167 3.26 -8.64 -27.01
CA GLY A 167 2.36 -9.79 -26.88
C GLY A 167 2.50 -10.57 -25.57
N THR A 168 3.49 -10.22 -24.72
CA THR A 168 3.69 -10.86 -23.41
C THR A 168 2.44 -10.73 -22.55
N ILE A 169 2.01 -11.82 -21.93
CA ILE A 169 0.97 -11.80 -20.90
C ILE A 169 1.60 -11.27 -19.63
N ILE A 170 1.07 -10.16 -19.09
CA ILE A 170 1.44 -9.66 -17.76
C ILE A 170 0.32 -9.98 -16.76
N HIS A 171 0.62 -10.84 -15.80
CA HIS A 171 -0.35 -11.34 -14.82
C HIS A 171 -0.10 -10.74 -13.44
N SER A 172 -1.18 -10.24 -12.82
CA SER A 172 -1.17 -9.63 -11.49
C SER A 172 -2.35 -10.11 -10.64
N ASP A 173 -2.38 -9.70 -9.39
CA ASP A 173 -3.61 -9.69 -8.62
C ASP A 173 -4.57 -8.56 -9.06
N GLN A 174 -5.73 -8.43 -8.37
CA GLN A 174 -6.68 -7.35 -8.61
C GLN A 174 -6.40 -6.12 -7.74
N GLY A 175 -5.15 -5.87 -7.39
CA GLY A 175 -4.75 -4.68 -6.65
C GLY A 175 -5.15 -3.39 -7.38
N PHE A 176 -5.45 -2.32 -6.62
CA PHE A 176 -5.91 -1.05 -7.20
C PHE A 176 -4.87 -0.43 -8.14
N GLN A 177 -3.59 -0.76 -7.97
CA GLN A 177 -2.53 -0.30 -8.85
C GLN A 177 -2.67 -0.91 -10.24
N TYR A 178 -2.94 -2.22 -10.32
CA TYR A 178 -3.04 -2.98 -11.57
C TYR A 178 -4.38 -2.79 -12.29
N THR A 179 -5.45 -2.51 -11.54
CA THR A 179 -6.77 -2.18 -12.09
C THR A 179 -6.90 -0.69 -12.46
N SER A 180 -5.88 0.12 -12.22
CA SER A 180 -5.89 1.53 -12.58
C SER A 180 -5.88 1.74 -14.09
N PRO A 181 -6.63 2.74 -14.61
CA PRO A 181 -6.61 3.08 -16.03
C PRO A 181 -5.22 3.42 -16.54
N GLU A 182 -4.40 4.07 -15.71
CA GLU A 182 -3.03 4.46 -16.06
C GLU A 182 -2.12 3.23 -16.29
N TYR A 183 -2.12 2.26 -15.37
CA TYR A 183 -1.33 1.03 -15.56
C TYR A 183 -1.77 0.28 -16.81
N GLN A 184 -3.09 0.13 -17.01
CA GLN A 184 -3.62 -0.56 -18.18
C GLN A 184 -3.34 0.18 -19.49
N MET A 185 -3.32 1.51 -19.47
CA MET A 185 -2.89 2.33 -20.62
C MET A 185 -1.45 2.02 -21.00
N TRP A 186 -0.53 1.98 -20.03
CA TRP A 186 0.87 1.62 -20.29
C TRP A 186 1.04 0.20 -20.79
N CYS A 187 0.30 -0.77 -20.23
CA CYS A 187 0.31 -2.14 -20.74
C CYS A 187 -0.09 -2.20 -22.22
N ARG A 188 -1.18 -1.52 -22.61
CA ARG A 188 -1.63 -1.44 -24.00
C ARG A 188 -0.60 -0.76 -24.89
N LYS A 189 -0.03 0.36 -24.43
CA LYS A 189 1.01 1.09 -25.18
C LYS A 189 2.24 0.22 -25.48
N PHE A 190 2.59 -0.67 -24.59
CA PHE A 190 3.71 -1.58 -24.75
C PHE A 190 3.34 -2.90 -25.45
N GLY A 191 2.07 -3.09 -25.80
CA GLY A 191 1.58 -4.30 -26.46
C GLY A 191 1.43 -5.52 -25.55
N PHE A 192 1.34 -5.31 -24.21
CA PHE A 192 1.14 -6.40 -23.25
C PHE A 192 -0.32 -6.85 -23.16
N GLN A 193 -0.53 -8.14 -22.99
CA GLN A 193 -1.84 -8.73 -22.68
C GLN A 193 -2.04 -8.79 -21.17
N ILE A 194 -3.04 -8.09 -20.66
CA ILE A 194 -3.29 -8.03 -19.22
C ILE A 194 -4.07 -9.26 -18.77
N SER A 195 -3.56 -9.94 -17.76
CA SER A 195 -4.20 -11.08 -17.09
C SER A 195 -4.29 -10.80 -15.59
N MET A 196 -5.40 -11.19 -14.94
CA MET A 196 -5.56 -10.99 -13.51
C MET A 196 -6.01 -12.26 -12.81
N SER A 197 -5.47 -12.51 -11.61
CA SER A 197 -5.92 -13.59 -10.75
C SER A 197 -7.37 -13.39 -10.34
N ARG A 198 -8.07 -14.47 -10.00
CA ARG A 198 -9.41 -14.37 -9.42
C ARG A 198 -9.33 -13.79 -8.01
N LYS A 199 -10.36 -13.06 -7.63
CA LYS A 199 -10.44 -12.44 -6.29
C LYS A 199 -10.37 -13.52 -5.20
N GLY A 200 -9.48 -13.31 -4.24
CA GLY A 200 -9.31 -14.22 -3.10
C GLY A 200 -8.68 -15.58 -3.43
N THR A 201 -8.00 -15.70 -4.58
CA THR A 201 -7.34 -16.95 -4.99
C THR A 201 -5.80 -16.74 -5.07
N PRO A 202 -5.07 -16.86 -3.93
CA PRO A 202 -3.61 -16.67 -3.91
C PRO A 202 -2.86 -17.62 -4.86
N LEU A 203 -3.35 -18.83 -5.04
CA LEU A 203 -2.74 -19.80 -5.93
C LEU A 203 -2.63 -19.34 -7.39
N ASP A 204 -3.42 -18.34 -7.80
CA ASP A 204 -3.35 -17.80 -9.16
C ASP A 204 -2.11 -16.90 -9.36
N ASN A 205 -1.41 -16.47 -8.27
CA ASN A 205 -0.16 -15.70 -8.31
C ASN A 205 0.98 -16.35 -7.48
N ALA A 206 0.87 -17.64 -7.20
CA ALA A 206 1.73 -18.39 -6.26
C ALA A 206 3.23 -18.29 -6.57
N VAL A 207 3.61 -18.12 -7.83
CA VAL A 207 5.01 -18.11 -8.26
C VAL A 207 5.75 -16.89 -7.70
N ILE A 208 5.19 -15.70 -7.87
CA ILE A 208 5.81 -14.48 -7.39
C ILE A 208 5.65 -14.31 -5.87
N GLU A 209 4.54 -14.81 -5.30
CA GLU A 209 4.38 -14.88 -3.84
C GLU A 209 5.47 -15.76 -3.20
N SER A 210 5.82 -16.88 -3.82
CA SER A 210 6.93 -17.74 -3.38
C SER A 210 8.28 -17.03 -3.44
N PHE A 211 8.52 -16.21 -4.47
CA PHE A 211 9.71 -15.36 -4.56
C PHE A 211 9.75 -14.34 -3.40
N HIS A 212 8.66 -13.61 -3.16
CA HIS A 212 8.57 -12.64 -2.08
C HIS A 212 8.75 -13.28 -0.70
N SER A 213 8.16 -14.45 -0.48
CA SER A 213 8.34 -15.21 0.76
C SER A 213 9.81 -15.57 0.98
N ARG A 214 10.51 -16.04 -0.05
CA ARG A 214 11.95 -16.33 0.02
C ARG A 214 12.79 -15.10 0.33
N LEU A 215 12.54 -14.00 -0.39
CA LEU A 215 13.23 -12.73 -0.15
C LEU A 215 13.07 -12.30 1.30
N LYS A 216 11.84 -12.32 1.82
CA LYS A 216 11.58 -11.98 3.23
C LYS A 216 12.33 -12.90 4.20
N ASN A 217 12.28 -14.21 3.96
CA ASN A 217 12.96 -15.17 4.82
C ASN A 217 14.48 -15.01 4.80
N GLU A 218 15.07 -14.80 3.64
CA GLU A 218 16.53 -14.75 3.47
C GLU A 218 17.11 -13.37 3.78
N VAL A 219 16.37 -12.29 3.53
CA VAL A 219 16.82 -10.91 3.79
C VAL A 219 16.30 -10.40 5.13
N MET A 220 14.97 -10.41 5.35
CA MET A 220 14.36 -9.69 6.47
C MET A 220 14.51 -10.41 7.81
N TYR A 221 14.31 -11.73 7.84
CA TYR A 221 14.24 -12.47 9.11
C TYR A 221 15.59 -12.98 9.60
N ASN A 222 16.57 -13.09 8.72
CA ASN A 222 17.88 -13.66 9.04
C ASN A 222 19.01 -12.62 9.11
N ASN A 223 18.71 -11.35 8.98
CA ASN A 223 19.73 -10.30 8.99
C ASN A 223 19.27 -9.13 9.88
N ASP A 224 20.24 -8.39 10.40
CA ASP A 224 20.02 -7.15 11.13
C ASP A 224 20.59 -5.98 10.30
N PHE A 225 19.82 -4.90 10.23
CA PHE A 225 20.20 -3.72 9.44
C PHE A 225 20.34 -2.52 10.37
N LYS A 226 21.37 -1.71 10.14
CA LYS A 226 21.62 -0.48 10.89
C LYS A 226 20.63 0.62 10.48
N ASN A 227 20.34 0.70 9.20
CA ASN A 227 19.47 1.71 8.61
C ASN A 227 18.70 1.17 7.40
N ILE A 228 17.75 1.98 6.90
CA ILE A 228 16.87 1.61 5.80
C ILE A 228 17.59 1.49 4.45
N ASN A 229 18.72 2.20 4.28
CA ASN A 229 19.49 2.13 3.04
C ASN A 229 20.28 0.82 2.97
N GLU A 230 20.77 0.33 4.11
CA GLU A 230 21.41 -0.99 4.19
C GLU A 230 20.39 -2.11 3.87
N LEU A 231 19.16 -2.02 4.38
CA LEU A 231 18.08 -2.93 3.97
C LEU A 231 17.82 -2.87 2.47
N LYS A 232 17.69 -1.65 1.90
CA LYS A 232 17.50 -1.50 0.45
C LYS A 232 18.63 -2.16 -0.32
N GLN A 233 19.87 -1.89 0.05
CA GLN A 233 21.04 -2.48 -0.62
C GLN A 233 21.04 -4.00 -0.51
N ALA A 234 20.72 -4.55 0.66
CA ALA A 234 20.61 -6.00 0.83
C ALA A 234 19.55 -6.64 -0.05
N VAL A 235 18.41 -5.96 -0.26
CA VAL A 235 17.37 -6.42 -1.20
C VAL A 235 17.89 -6.41 -2.64
N LEU A 236 18.61 -5.36 -3.05
CA LEU A 236 19.21 -5.26 -4.39
C LEU A 236 20.25 -6.37 -4.62
N ASP A 237 21.15 -6.55 -3.69
CA ASP A 237 22.21 -7.57 -3.73
C ASP A 237 21.58 -8.99 -3.76
N TRP A 238 20.49 -9.20 -3.01
CA TRP A 238 19.79 -10.47 -3.01
C TRP A 238 19.04 -10.75 -4.32
N ILE A 239 18.40 -9.74 -4.94
CA ILE A 239 17.76 -9.91 -6.26
C ILE A 239 18.82 -10.21 -7.33
N TRP A 240 19.93 -9.52 -7.29
CA TRP A 240 21.06 -9.81 -8.19
C TRP A 240 21.53 -11.26 -8.03
N LEU A 241 21.77 -11.70 -6.79
CA LEU A 241 22.14 -13.08 -6.45
C LEU A 241 21.07 -14.09 -6.93
N TYR A 242 19.79 -13.76 -6.74
CA TYR A 242 18.69 -14.60 -7.21
C TYR A 242 18.72 -14.80 -8.72
N ASN A 243 19.02 -13.75 -9.48
CA ASN A 243 19.07 -13.81 -10.93
C ASN A 243 20.35 -14.48 -11.50
N HIS A 244 21.49 -14.36 -10.83
CA HIS A 244 22.80 -14.74 -11.38
C HIS A 244 23.49 -15.88 -10.63
N GLY A 245 23.32 -15.96 -9.33
CA GLY A 245 24.08 -16.88 -8.48
C GLY A 245 23.30 -18.11 -7.96
N ARG A 246 22.02 -18.25 -8.30
CA ARG A 246 21.20 -19.30 -7.73
C ARG A 246 21.27 -20.60 -8.50
N ILE A 247 22.18 -21.49 -8.09
CA ILE A 247 22.18 -22.87 -8.54
C ILE A 247 20.95 -23.60 -7.95
N LYS A 248 20.13 -24.20 -8.79
CA LYS A 248 19.07 -25.13 -8.37
C LYS A 248 19.73 -26.39 -7.79
N GLY A 249 20.05 -26.41 -6.48
CA GLY A 249 20.68 -27.56 -5.85
C GLY A 249 21.29 -27.25 -4.45
N LYS A 250 21.93 -28.26 -3.85
CA LYS A 250 22.48 -28.20 -2.47
C LYS A 250 23.79 -27.39 -2.32
N ARG A 251 24.41 -26.92 -3.40
CA ARG A 251 25.67 -26.17 -3.35
C ARG A 251 25.40 -24.69 -3.18
N LYS A 252 25.98 -24.09 -2.13
CA LYS A 252 26.03 -22.64 -1.92
C LYS A 252 27.04 -22.05 -2.89
N THR A 253 26.65 -21.02 -3.65
CA THR A 253 27.60 -20.27 -4.49
C THR A 253 28.45 -19.34 -3.62
N ILE A 254 29.62 -18.95 -4.12
CA ILE A 254 30.50 -17.98 -3.47
C ILE A 254 29.73 -16.67 -3.20
N GLU A 255 28.91 -16.24 -4.15
CA GLU A 255 28.07 -15.02 -4.03
C GLU A 255 27.07 -15.13 -2.88
N TYR A 256 26.48 -16.32 -2.66
CA TYR A 256 25.56 -16.54 -1.53
C TYR A 256 26.30 -16.52 -0.19
N ILE A 257 27.52 -17.04 -0.15
CA ILE A 257 28.38 -17.00 1.04
C ILE A 257 28.73 -15.53 1.36
N ASN A 258 29.22 -14.77 0.38
CA ASN A 258 29.55 -13.35 0.52
C ASN A 258 28.35 -12.51 0.96
N PHE A 259 27.15 -12.79 0.43
CA PHE A 259 25.91 -12.16 0.90
C PHE A 259 25.65 -12.44 2.38
N LYS A 260 25.82 -13.71 2.82
CA LYS A 260 25.63 -14.10 4.21
C LYS A 260 26.67 -13.52 5.15
N GLU A 261 27.89 -13.38 4.72
CA GLU A 261 28.95 -12.72 5.48
C GLU A 261 28.67 -11.23 5.64
N LYS A 262 28.19 -10.56 4.59
CA LYS A 262 27.89 -9.13 4.60
C LYS A 262 26.68 -8.75 5.45
N TYR A 263 25.60 -9.55 5.42
CA TYR A 263 24.31 -9.20 6.02
C TYR A 263 23.83 -10.17 7.11
N GLY A 264 24.41 -11.35 7.20
CA GLY A 264 23.99 -12.39 8.16
C GLY A 264 24.10 -11.92 9.61
N LYS A 265 23.17 -12.33 10.45
CA LYS A 265 23.30 -12.16 11.89
C LYS A 265 24.54 -12.90 12.36
N ASN A 266 25.48 -12.20 12.96
CA ASN A 266 26.56 -12.83 13.69
C ASN A 266 25.92 -13.67 14.80
N LYS A 267 25.93 -14.98 14.67
CA LYS A 267 25.69 -15.90 15.78
C LYS A 267 26.93 -15.80 16.67
N VAL A 268 27.02 -14.73 17.44
CA VAL A 268 27.91 -14.70 18.59
C VAL A 268 27.36 -15.69 19.59
N GLY A 269 28.15 -16.70 19.87
CA GLY A 269 28.07 -17.83 20.73
C GLY A 269 26.90 -17.94 21.71
N LYS A 270 26.31 -19.12 21.70
CA LYS A 270 25.90 -19.78 22.94
C LYS A 270 27.03 -20.71 23.34
#